data_7899f68b9cb033aec91e07a09f0cc79b
#
_entry.id   7899f68b9cb033aec91e07a09f0cc79b
#
_cell.length_a   1.000
_cell.length_b   1.000
_cell.length_c   1.000
_cell.angle_alpha   90.00
_cell.angle_beta   90.00
_cell.angle_gamma   90.00
#
_symmetry.space_group_name_H-M   'P 1'
#
loop_
_entity.id
_entity.type
_entity.pdbx_description
1 polymer ?
#
loop_
_entity_poly.entity_id
_entity_poly.type
_entity_poly.pdbx_seq_one_letter_code
_entity_poly.pdbx_strand_id
1 'polypeptide(L)' 'MKIPCDLILDLLPLYHNNLCSEGSDTIIEKHLETCDKCSAVF' A
#
# COMPACT_ATOMS: atom_id res chain seq x y z
N MET A 1 -8.01 -11.78 -4.31
CA MET A 1 -8.86 -10.62 -4.05
C MET A 1 -8.20 -9.37 -4.60
N LYS A 2 -8.98 -8.56 -5.29
CA LYS A 2 -8.45 -7.35 -5.92
C LYS A 2 -8.48 -6.19 -4.93
N ILE A 3 -7.34 -5.57 -4.69
CA ILE A 3 -7.26 -4.46 -3.76
C ILE A 3 -7.26 -3.16 -4.58
N PRO A 4 -8.21 -2.24 -4.31
CA PRO A 4 -8.26 -1.00 -5.08
C PRO A 4 -7.08 -0.07 -4.72
N CYS A 5 -6.61 0.67 -5.72
CA CYS A 5 -5.51 1.60 -5.51
C CYS A 5 -5.88 2.68 -4.50
N ASP A 6 -7.14 3.10 -4.47
CA ASP A 6 -7.61 4.11 -3.52
C ASP A 6 -7.32 3.70 -2.07
N LEU A 7 -7.56 2.43 -1.75
CA LEU A 7 -7.29 1.91 -0.41
C LEU A 7 -5.79 1.99 -0.10
N ILE A 8 -4.96 1.62 -1.05
CA ILE A 8 -3.51 1.65 -0.86
C ILE A 8 -3.03 3.10 -0.68
N LEU A 9 -3.52 4.01 -1.50
CA LEU A 9 -3.15 5.42 -1.42
C LEU A 9 -3.55 6.02 -0.07
N ASP A 10 -4.70 5.61 0.48
CA ASP A 10 -5.13 6.06 1.80
C ASP A 10 -4.23 5.55 2.91
N LEU A 11 -3.67 4.36 2.73
CA LEU A 11 -2.82 3.72 3.73
C LEU A 11 -1.35 4.13 3.63
N LEU A 12 -0.91 4.65 2.50
CA LEU A 12 0.50 5.01 2.32
C LEU A 12 1.03 5.97 3.38
N PRO A 13 0.32 7.05 3.76
CA PRO A 13 0.81 7.92 4.83
C PRO A 13 1.03 7.16 6.14
N LEU A 14 0.13 6.26 6.48
CA LEU A 14 0.25 5.43 7.68
C LEU A 14 1.41 4.44 7.56
N TYR A 15 1.56 3.88 6.37
CA TYR A 15 2.65 2.95 6.09
C TYR A 15 4.01 3.63 6.26
N HIS A 16 4.16 4.86 5.75
CA HIS A 16 5.40 5.62 5.88
C HIS A 16 5.74 5.92 7.33
N ASN A 17 4.74 6.03 8.19
CA ASN A 17 4.92 6.32 9.61
C ASN A 17 4.92 5.06 10.48
N ASN A 18 4.93 3.88 9.86
CA ASN A 18 4.93 2.59 10.56
C ASN A 18 3.71 2.41 11.47
N LEU A 19 2.57 2.96 11.06
CA LEU A 19 1.33 2.88 11.82
C LEU A 19 0.42 1.74 11.36
N CYS A 20 0.79 1.03 10.31
CA CYS A 20 0.05 -0.12 9.82
C CYS A 20 0.49 -1.40 10.51
N SER A 21 -0.44 -2.37 10.60
CA SER A 21 -0.11 -3.71 11.11
C SER A 21 0.73 -4.46 10.08
N GLU A 22 1.36 -5.56 10.51
CA GLU A 22 2.15 -6.41 9.61
C GLU A 22 1.33 -6.92 8.43
N GLY A 23 0.08 -7.29 8.67
CA GLY A 23 -0.79 -7.75 7.59
C GLY A 23 -1.05 -6.68 6.57
N SER A 24 -1.29 -5.45 7.02
CA SER A 24 -1.50 -4.32 6.12
C SER A 24 -0.22 -3.99 5.35
N ASP A 25 0.92 -4.02 6.03
CA ASP A 25 2.20 -3.77 5.38
C ASP A 25 2.44 -4.75 4.23
N THR A 26 2.18 -6.03 4.47
CA THR A 26 2.34 -7.07 3.47
C THR A 26 1.46 -6.80 2.25
N ILE A 27 0.20 -6.43 2.48
CA ILE A 27 -0.74 -6.14 1.41
C ILE A 27 -0.26 -4.95 0.59
N ILE A 28 0.18 -3.89 1.25
CA ILE A 28 0.68 -2.68 0.59
C ILE A 28 1.91 -3.02 -0.26
N GLU A 29 2.86 -3.74 0.31
CA GLU A 29 4.09 -4.10 -0.40
C GLU A 29 3.80 -4.94 -1.64
N LYS A 30 2.89 -5.90 -1.54
CA LYS A 30 2.48 -6.71 -2.68
C LYS A 30 1.84 -5.86 -3.76
N HIS A 31 0.99 -4.94 -3.36
CA HIS A 31 0.33 -4.06 -4.33
C HIS A 31 1.36 -3.18 -5.05
N LEU A 32 2.31 -2.63 -4.32
CA LEU A 32 3.36 -1.79 -4.90
C LEU A 32 4.22 -2.55 -5.91
N GLU A 33 4.41 -3.85 -5.70
CA GLU A 33 5.15 -4.69 -6.65
C GLU A 33 4.41 -4.84 -7.98
N THR A 34 3.08 -4.82 -7.96
CA THR A 34 2.25 -5.09 -9.13
C THR A 34 1.59 -3.86 -9.72
N CYS A 35 1.66 -2.72 -9.05
CA CYS A 35 1.01 -1.50 -9.50
C CYS A 35 2.02 -0.36 -9.60
N ASP A 36 2.42 -0.05 -10.83
CA ASP A 36 3.41 1.01 -11.08
C ASP A 36 2.92 2.36 -10.61
N LYS A 37 1.61 2.62 -10.72
CA LYS A 37 1.05 3.91 -10.32
C LYS A 37 1.20 4.15 -8.82
N CYS A 38 0.86 3.16 -8.01
CA CYS A 38 1.00 3.27 -6.57
C CYS A 38 2.47 3.30 -6.17
N SER A 39 3.30 2.53 -6.85
CA SER A 39 4.74 2.53 -6.61
C SER A 39 5.34 3.91 -6.90
N ALA A 40 4.87 4.58 -7.95
CA ALA A 40 5.35 5.90 -8.30
C ALA A 40 4.96 6.96 -7.24
N VAL A 41 3.78 6.80 -6.63
CA VAL A 41 3.33 7.70 -5.56
C VAL A 41 4.11 7.44 -4.27
N PHE A 42 4.47 6.18 -4.05
CA PHE A 42 5.22 5.80 -2.86
C PHE A 42 6.55 6.54 -2.76
#